data_2b7c09344f58ebce9695b256285d3ec4
#
_entry.id   2b7c09344f58ebce9695b256285d3ec4
#
_cell.length_a   1.000
_cell.length_b   1.000
_cell.length_c   1.000
_cell.angle_alpha   90.00
_cell.angle_beta   90.00
_cell.angle_gamma   90.00
#
_symmetry.space_group_name_H-M   'P 1'
#
loop_
_entity.id
_entity.type
_entity.pdbx_description
1 polymer ?
#
loop_
_entity_poly.entity_id
_entity_poly.type
_entity_poly.pdbx_seq_one_letter_code
_entity_poly.pdbx_strand_id
1 'polypeptide(L)'
;MELKFSRRVFLKSAAAAALAVSVAGLTACGSGDLVANAKGLNDTAELRDIKMTVRSLSYGSSDGTFYLVPEVLINNGSAAGIPIDPANGSFKLRVNGSKDLTMDSGTMAFLKKNKSWNAMEKRTLNRGQYEKGHLCGTGKDISFDYVQILFFPNPQDNKTYLSCKVYKKEANTIIITQ
;
A
#
# COMPACT_ATOMS: atom_id res chain seq x y z
N MET A 1 29.55 35.61 30.57
CA MET A 1 29.87 35.37 29.15
C MET A 1 28.57 34.97 28.45
N GLU A 2 27.85 35.96 27.90
CA GLU A 2 26.52 35.73 27.28
C GLU A 2 26.68 35.39 25.79
N LEU A 3 26.23 34.23 25.40
CA LEU A 3 26.20 33.81 23.97
C LEU A 3 24.93 34.41 23.33
N LYS A 4 25.11 35.49 22.58
CA LYS A 4 24.06 36.06 21.73
C LYS A 4 23.91 35.22 20.46
N PHE A 5 22.86 34.40 20.41
CA PHE A 5 22.47 33.72 19.16
C PHE A 5 21.79 34.71 18.20
N SER A 6 22.48 34.98 17.08
CA SER A 6 21.99 35.82 16.00
C SER A 6 20.82 35.14 15.25
N ARG A 7 19.67 35.84 15.13
CA ARG A 7 18.48 35.41 14.39
C ARG A 7 18.71 35.05 12.89
N ARG A 8 19.92 35.33 12.39
CA ARG A 8 20.27 35.03 10.97
C ARG A 8 20.73 33.59 10.71
N VAL A 9 21.00 32.80 11.76
CA VAL A 9 21.42 31.39 11.59
C VAL A 9 20.23 30.44 11.52
N PHE A 10 19.04 30.87 11.99
CA PHE A 10 17.86 30.03 11.99
C PHE A 10 17.14 29.93 10.64
N LEU A 11 17.49 30.76 9.67
CA LEU A 11 16.86 30.81 8.33
C LEU A 11 17.63 30.01 7.27
N LYS A 12 18.75 29.35 7.61
CA LYS A 12 19.52 28.55 6.64
C LYS A 12 19.38 27.02 6.81
N SER A 13 18.68 26.54 7.82
CA SER A 13 18.46 25.10 8.04
C SER A 13 17.04 24.63 7.73
N ALA A 14 16.16 25.49 7.18
CA ALA A 14 14.79 25.16 6.81
C ALA A 14 14.59 24.98 5.30
N ALA A 15 15.64 24.66 4.55
CA ALA A 15 15.57 24.49 3.10
C ALA A 15 16.31 23.25 2.66
N ALA A 16 15.80 22.08 3.00
CA ALA A 16 16.09 20.82 2.30
C ALA A 16 15.17 19.68 2.76
N ALA A 17 13.87 19.92 2.85
CA ALA A 17 12.90 18.86 2.69
C ALA A 17 12.14 19.16 1.39
N ALA A 18 12.85 19.18 0.30
CA ALA A 18 12.23 19.06 -1.01
C ALA A 18 11.64 17.67 -1.07
N LEU A 19 10.33 17.59 -0.77
CA LEU A 19 9.50 16.48 -1.18
C LEU A 19 9.68 16.35 -2.69
N ALA A 20 10.51 15.41 -3.10
CA ALA A 20 10.53 14.94 -4.47
C ALA A 20 9.17 14.23 -4.69
N VAL A 21 8.15 15.02 -4.97
CA VAL A 21 6.95 14.53 -5.63
C VAL A 21 7.40 14.15 -7.02
N SER A 22 7.86 12.91 -7.16
CA SER A 22 8.04 12.32 -8.47
C SER A 22 6.64 12.11 -9.06
N VAL A 23 6.16 13.16 -9.74
CA VAL A 23 5.04 13.03 -10.68
C VAL A 23 5.59 12.21 -11.85
N ALA A 24 5.71 10.91 -11.63
CA ALA A 24 6.06 9.99 -12.69
C ALA A 24 4.80 9.75 -13.53
N GLY A 25 4.71 10.51 -14.61
CA GLY A 25 4.02 10.12 -15.84
C GLY A 25 2.49 10.01 -15.77
N LEU A 26 1.80 11.16 -15.87
CA LEU A 26 0.51 11.18 -16.52
C LEU A 26 0.75 10.99 -18.03
N THR A 27 0.84 9.76 -18.49
CA THR A 27 0.65 9.45 -19.90
C THR A 27 -0.85 9.37 -20.18
N ALA A 28 -1.48 10.51 -20.36
CA ALA A 28 -2.84 10.58 -20.88
C ALA A 28 -2.77 10.72 -22.40
N CYS A 29 -2.91 9.59 -23.10
CA CYS A 29 -3.36 9.57 -24.50
C CYS A 29 -3.96 8.22 -24.85
N GLY A 30 -5.27 8.21 -25.10
CA GLY A 30 -6.00 7.03 -25.56
C GLY A 30 -6.49 6.15 -24.42
N SER A 31 -7.54 5.39 -24.60
CA SER A 31 -8.24 4.45 -23.72
C SER A 31 -7.34 3.56 -22.79
N GLY A 32 -6.31 4.12 -22.24
CA GLY A 32 -5.29 3.46 -21.39
C GLY A 32 -5.67 3.47 -19.91
N ASP A 33 -5.10 2.54 -19.18
CA ASP A 33 -5.25 2.40 -17.74
C ASP A 33 -4.76 3.66 -17.02
N LEU A 34 -5.57 4.21 -16.11
CA LEU A 34 -5.16 5.29 -15.20
C LEU A 34 -4.44 4.67 -14.00
N VAL A 35 -3.12 4.75 -14.00
CA VAL A 35 -2.29 4.10 -12.98
C VAL A 35 -1.38 5.12 -12.31
N ALA A 36 -1.43 5.17 -10.98
CA ALA A 36 -0.45 5.86 -10.17
C ALA A 36 0.47 4.84 -9.48
N ASN A 37 1.78 5.04 -9.58
CA ASN A 37 2.77 4.10 -9.07
C ASN A 37 3.62 4.71 -7.95
N ALA A 38 3.83 3.97 -6.86
CA ALA A 38 4.83 4.21 -5.84
C ALA A 38 5.98 3.19 -5.95
N LYS A 39 7.18 3.57 -5.53
CA LYS A 39 8.40 2.76 -5.68
C LYS A 39 8.97 2.39 -4.31
N GLY A 40 8.34 1.43 -3.62
CA GLY A 40 8.86 0.93 -2.36
C GLY A 40 8.03 1.31 -1.15
N LEU A 41 8.52 0.92 0.01
CA LEU A 41 7.86 1.20 1.29
C LEU A 41 7.90 2.71 1.60
N ASN A 42 6.80 3.19 2.17
CA ASN A 42 6.57 4.58 2.57
C ASN A 42 6.47 5.60 1.43
N ASP A 43 6.66 5.19 0.17
CA ASP A 43 6.29 6.02 -0.97
C ASP A 43 4.77 6.04 -1.16
N THR A 44 4.25 7.15 -1.69
CA THR A 44 2.81 7.34 -1.89
C THR A 44 2.49 7.36 -3.37
N ALA A 45 1.59 6.47 -3.79
CA ALA A 45 0.88 6.59 -5.05
C ALA A 45 -0.32 7.51 -4.86
N GLU A 46 -0.56 8.44 -5.78
CA GLU A 46 -1.68 9.38 -5.72
C GLU A 46 -2.40 9.47 -7.07
N LEU A 47 -3.72 9.32 -7.04
CA LEU A 47 -4.59 9.44 -8.20
C LEU A 47 -5.91 10.11 -7.80
N ARG A 48 -6.23 11.28 -8.40
CA ARG A 48 -7.49 12.01 -8.15
C ARG A 48 -7.77 12.23 -6.66
N ASP A 49 -6.77 12.71 -5.92
CA ASP A 49 -6.82 12.95 -4.46
C ASP A 49 -6.98 11.67 -3.60
N ILE A 50 -6.90 10.50 -4.20
CA ILE A 50 -6.84 9.24 -3.47
C ILE A 50 -5.37 8.84 -3.34
N LYS A 51 -4.94 8.52 -2.12
CA LYS A 51 -3.54 8.18 -1.81
C LYS A 51 -3.44 6.78 -1.24
N MET A 52 -2.45 6.04 -1.70
CA MET A 52 -2.06 4.75 -1.13
C MET A 52 -0.60 4.77 -0.73
N THR A 53 -0.31 4.31 0.48
CA THR A 53 1.06 4.11 0.98
C THR A 53 1.17 2.71 1.58
N VAL A 54 2.19 1.96 1.19
CA VAL A 54 2.53 0.67 1.84
C VAL A 54 3.57 0.94 2.91
N ARG A 55 3.22 0.66 4.17
CA ARG A 55 4.05 0.97 5.35
C ARG A 55 5.04 -0.12 5.70
N SER A 56 4.61 -1.36 5.54
CA SER A 56 5.44 -2.54 5.78
C SER A 56 5.01 -3.68 4.88
N LEU A 57 5.90 -4.64 4.70
CA LEU A 57 5.62 -5.90 4.04
C LEU A 57 6.23 -7.02 4.84
N SER A 58 5.42 -7.99 5.23
CA SER A 58 5.85 -9.21 5.90
C SER A 58 5.49 -10.42 5.08
N TYR A 59 6.30 -11.47 5.14
CA TYR A 59 6.02 -12.75 4.48
C TYR A 59 6.53 -13.93 5.29
N GLY A 60 5.90 -15.08 5.11
CA GLY A 60 6.29 -16.33 5.74
C GLY A 60 5.59 -17.51 5.09
N SER A 61 5.90 -18.71 5.55
CA SER A 61 5.23 -19.93 5.09
C SER A 61 4.92 -20.83 6.27
N SER A 62 3.78 -21.51 6.19
CA SER A 62 3.37 -22.56 7.13
C SER A 62 2.62 -23.63 6.33
N ASP A 63 2.97 -24.91 6.57
CA ASP A 63 2.34 -26.08 5.95
C ASP A 63 2.20 -25.98 4.41
N GLY A 64 3.28 -25.54 3.74
CA GLY A 64 3.32 -25.39 2.29
C GLY A 64 2.50 -24.21 1.75
N THR A 65 1.85 -23.44 2.63
CA THR A 65 1.15 -22.21 2.27
C THR A 65 2.05 -21.00 2.51
N PHE A 66 2.22 -20.20 1.47
CA PHE A 66 2.89 -18.91 1.54
C PHE A 66 1.90 -17.83 1.94
N TYR A 67 2.32 -16.93 2.82
CA TYR A 67 1.56 -15.77 3.30
C TYR A 67 2.32 -14.49 3.01
N LEU A 68 1.60 -13.49 2.51
CA LEU A 68 2.10 -12.14 2.29
C LEU A 68 1.20 -11.14 3.00
N VAL A 69 1.80 -10.31 3.87
CA VAL A 69 1.05 -9.42 4.77
C VAL A 69 1.60 -7.99 4.67
N PRO A 70 1.12 -7.17 3.73
CA PRO A 70 1.41 -5.75 3.70
C PRO A 70 0.54 -4.97 4.69
N GLU A 71 1.11 -3.92 5.32
CA GLU A 71 0.36 -2.86 5.98
C GLU A 71 0.14 -1.72 4.99
N VAL A 72 -1.11 -1.36 4.75
CA VAL A 72 -1.51 -0.34 3.76
C VAL A 72 -2.29 0.77 4.43
N LEU A 73 -2.00 2.01 4.02
CA LEU A 73 -2.75 3.22 4.37
C LEU A 73 -3.40 3.76 3.10
N ILE A 74 -4.73 3.92 3.14
CA ILE A 74 -5.50 4.59 2.09
C ILE A 74 -6.08 5.88 2.66
N ASN A 75 -5.89 7.00 1.94
CA ASN A 75 -6.53 8.28 2.22
C ASN A 75 -7.47 8.64 1.07
N ASN A 76 -8.68 9.05 1.39
CA ASN A 76 -9.62 9.58 0.41
C ASN A 76 -9.76 11.10 0.52
N GLY A 77 -9.08 11.86 -0.36
CA GLY A 77 -9.27 13.32 -0.52
C GLY A 77 -10.33 13.65 -1.57
N SER A 78 -10.79 12.66 -2.36
CA SER A 78 -11.76 12.88 -3.43
C SER A 78 -13.16 13.20 -2.90
N ALA A 79 -14.01 13.79 -3.76
CA ALA A 79 -15.38 14.11 -3.37
C ALA A 79 -16.28 12.86 -3.23
N ALA A 80 -15.93 11.75 -3.92
CA ALA A 80 -16.70 10.52 -3.88
C ALA A 80 -16.29 9.61 -2.71
N GLY A 81 -17.24 8.87 -2.15
CA GLY A 81 -16.95 7.76 -1.26
C GLY A 81 -16.28 6.61 -2.03
N ILE A 82 -15.21 6.04 -1.47
CA ILE A 82 -14.51 4.91 -2.06
C ILE A 82 -14.72 3.64 -1.22
N PRO A 83 -15.06 2.51 -1.83
CA PRO A 83 -15.22 1.25 -1.12
C PRO A 83 -13.86 0.66 -0.76
N ILE A 84 -13.71 0.23 0.47
CA ILE A 84 -12.63 -0.63 0.96
C ILE A 84 -13.24 -2.00 1.24
N ASP A 85 -12.91 -2.99 0.45
CA ASP A 85 -13.33 -4.38 0.67
C ASP A 85 -12.17 -5.32 0.26
N PRO A 86 -11.27 -5.63 1.20
CA PRO A 86 -10.08 -6.43 0.91
C PRO A 86 -10.40 -7.81 0.35
N ALA A 87 -11.50 -8.42 0.76
CA ALA A 87 -11.90 -9.76 0.33
C ALA A 87 -12.62 -9.78 -1.04
N ASN A 88 -13.08 -8.63 -1.55
CA ASN A 88 -13.91 -8.56 -2.75
C ASN A 88 -13.42 -7.54 -3.80
N GLY A 89 -12.12 -7.55 -4.07
CA GLY A 89 -11.55 -6.92 -5.26
C GLY A 89 -11.12 -5.46 -5.13
N SER A 90 -11.26 -4.80 -3.96
CA SER A 90 -10.64 -3.49 -3.76
C SER A 90 -9.10 -3.55 -3.81
N PHE A 91 -8.52 -4.72 -3.56
CA PHE A 91 -7.07 -4.91 -3.60
C PHE A 91 -6.69 -6.17 -4.37
N LYS A 92 -5.45 -6.16 -4.90
CA LYS A 92 -4.76 -7.36 -5.37
C LYS A 92 -3.31 -7.34 -4.89
N LEU A 93 -2.80 -8.50 -4.53
CA LEU A 93 -1.40 -8.73 -4.22
C LEU A 93 -0.80 -9.58 -5.35
N ARG A 94 0.09 -9.00 -6.14
CA ARG A 94 0.65 -9.63 -7.34
C ARG A 94 2.13 -9.85 -7.18
N VAL A 95 2.56 -11.09 -7.36
CA VAL A 95 3.95 -11.53 -7.26
C VAL A 95 4.62 -11.48 -8.64
N ASN A 96 5.81 -10.88 -8.70
CA ASN A 96 6.63 -10.77 -9.92
C ASN A 96 5.86 -10.26 -11.15
N GLY A 97 4.84 -9.43 -10.93
CA GLY A 97 4.04 -8.81 -12.00
C GLY A 97 3.03 -9.73 -12.71
N SER A 98 2.97 -11.01 -12.36
CA SER A 98 2.18 -12.00 -13.13
C SER A 98 1.23 -12.86 -12.30
N LYS A 99 1.58 -13.23 -11.06
CA LYS A 99 0.80 -14.16 -10.25
C LYS A 99 0.06 -13.44 -9.14
N ASP A 100 -1.26 -13.37 -9.21
CA ASP A 100 -2.10 -12.84 -8.14
C ASP A 100 -2.22 -13.88 -7.01
N LEU A 101 -2.07 -13.40 -5.75
CA LEU A 101 -2.30 -14.21 -4.56
C LEU A 101 -3.79 -14.27 -4.24
N THR A 102 -4.23 -15.36 -3.63
CA THR A 102 -5.60 -15.49 -3.12
C THR A 102 -5.80 -14.52 -1.97
N MET A 103 -6.81 -13.68 -2.08
CA MET A 103 -7.26 -12.73 -1.07
C MET A 103 -8.77 -12.85 -0.93
N ASP A 104 -9.24 -13.43 0.17
CA ASP A 104 -10.64 -13.72 0.42
C ASP A 104 -11.01 -13.53 1.90
N SER A 105 -12.23 -13.87 2.26
CA SER A 105 -12.69 -13.78 3.65
C SER A 105 -11.90 -14.70 4.60
N GLY A 106 -11.41 -15.84 4.12
CA GLY A 106 -10.60 -16.77 4.92
C GLY A 106 -9.24 -16.19 5.26
N THR A 107 -8.53 -15.59 4.29
CA THR A 107 -7.24 -14.93 4.50
C THR A 107 -7.38 -13.72 5.43
N MET A 108 -8.47 -12.96 5.32
CA MET A 108 -8.74 -11.83 6.22
C MET A 108 -9.14 -12.30 7.62
N ALA A 109 -9.86 -13.43 7.75
CA ALA A 109 -10.16 -14.04 9.04
C ALA A 109 -8.91 -14.56 9.76
N PHE A 110 -7.92 -15.07 9.02
CA PHE A 110 -6.61 -15.44 9.56
C PHE A 110 -5.92 -14.24 10.22
N LEU A 111 -5.89 -13.07 9.58
CA LEU A 111 -5.33 -11.86 10.19
C LEU A 111 -6.05 -11.46 11.48
N LYS A 112 -7.39 -11.52 11.49
CA LYS A 112 -8.19 -11.16 12.68
C LYS A 112 -7.95 -12.06 13.88
N LYS A 113 -7.62 -13.33 13.65
CA LYS A 113 -7.25 -14.26 14.73
C LYS A 113 -5.86 -13.97 15.32
N ASN A 114 -4.98 -13.40 14.50
CA ASN A 114 -3.62 -13.08 14.95
C ASN A 114 -3.58 -11.65 15.51
N LYS A 115 -3.46 -11.54 16.85
CA LYS A 115 -3.48 -10.25 17.56
C LYS A 115 -2.33 -9.29 17.19
N SER A 116 -1.32 -9.76 16.49
CA SER A 116 -0.19 -8.94 16.05
C SER A 116 -0.51 -8.05 14.85
N TRP A 117 -1.62 -8.31 14.15
CA TRP A 117 -2.02 -7.58 12.96
C TRP A 117 -3.40 -6.95 13.10
N ASN A 118 -3.48 -5.67 12.72
CA ASN A 118 -4.76 -4.97 12.58
C ASN A 118 -5.27 -5.21 11.15
N ALA A 119 -6.19 -6.15 10.97
CA ALA A 119 -6.76 -6.44 9.65
C ALA A 119 -7.51 -5.23 9.11
N MET A 120 -7.28 -4.89 7.83
CA MET A 120 -8.04 -3.84 7.15
C MET A 120 -9.52 -4.22 7.09
N GLU A 121 -10.39 -3.28 7.46
CA GLU A 121 -11.82 -3.55 7.54
C GLU A 121 -12.57 -3.14 6.28
N LYS A 122 -13.69 -3.85 6.03
CA LYS A 122 -14.63 -3.47 4.98
C LYS A 122 -15.39 -2.22 5.41
N ARG A 123 -15.31 -1.16 4.60
CA ARG A 123 -16.03 0.10 4.82
C ARG A 123 -16.04 0.99 3.58
N THR A 124 -16.79 2.07 3.63
CA THR A 124 -16.66 3.17 2.66
C THR A 124 -15.90 4.32 3.30
N LEU A 125 -14.86 4.81 2.64
CA LEU A 125 -14.14 6.02 3.05
C LEU A 125 -14.78 7.23 2.37
N ASN A 126 -15.34 8.12 3.15
CA ASN A 126 -15.79 9.42 2.68
C ASN A 126 -14.61 10.39 2.55
N ARG A 127 -14.84 11.54 1.95
CA ARG A 127 -13.81 12.60 1.79
C ARG A 127 -13.15 12.94 3.13
N GLY A 128 -11.82 13.00 3.14
CA GLY A 128 -11.01 13.32 4.32
C GLY A 128 -10.81 12.16 5.29
N GLN A 129 -11.41 11.00 5.03
CA GLN A 129 -11.20 9.80 5.84
C GLN A 129 -10.00 8.98 5.36
N TYR A 130 -9.48 8.17 6.25
CA TYR A 130 -8.44 7.19 5.95
C TYR A 130 -8.75 5.84 6.59
N GLU A 131 -8.16 4.81 6.02
CA GLU A 131 -8.13 3.45 6.57
C GLU A 131 -6.70 2.95 6.56
N LYS A 132 -6.28 2.34 7.67
CA LYS A 132 -4.96 1.73 7.83
C LYS A 132 -5.13 0.32 8.36
N GLY A 133 -4.55 -0.65 7.69
CA GLY A 133 -4.62 -2.03 8.15
C GLY A 133 -3.77 -2.97 7.32
N HIS A 134 -3.75 -4.22 7.75
CA HIS A 134 -3.05 -5.30 7.07
C HIS A 134 -3.98 -6.02 6.10
N LEU A 135 -3.41 -6.38 4.95
CA LEU A 135 -4.00 -7.32 3.99
C LEU A 135 -3.31 -8.66 4.14
N CYS A 136 -3.95 -9.74 3.69
CA CYS A 136 -3.32 -11.05 3.60
C CYS A 136 -3.59 -11.70 2.25
N GLY A 137 -2.53 -12.04 1.54
CA GLY A 137 -2.59 -12.87 0.36
C GLY A 137 -1.87 -14.20 0.58
N THR A 138 -2.42 -15.27 0.02
CA THR A 138 -1.86 -16.61 0.15
C THR A 138 -1.62 -17.24 -1.21
N GLY A 139 -0.69 -18.21 -1.23
CA GLY A 139 -0.39 -19.02 -2.40
C GLY A 139 0.43 -20.26 -2.05
N LYS A 140 0.65 -21.14 -3.02
CA LYS A 140 1.50 -22.31 -2.85
C LYS A 140 2.79 -22.11 -3.63
N ASP A 141 3.91 -22.56 -3.05
CA ASP A 141 5.23 -22.59 -3.69
C ASP A 141 5.62 -21.23 -4.31
N ILE A 142 5.48 -20.16 -3.54
CA ILE A 142 5.77 -18.81 -4.00
C ILE A 142 7.22 -18.43 -3.73
N SER A 143 7.97 -18.17 -4.81
CA SER A 143 9.21 -17.41 -4.77
C SER A 143 8.98 -16.05 -5.41
N PHE A 144 9.54 -14.98 -4.83
CA PHE A 144 9.36 -13.64 -5.35
C PHE A 144 10.61 -12.78 -5.22
N ASP A 145 10.78 -11.87 -6.18
CA ASP A 145 11.77 -10.79 -6.15
C ASP A 145 11.10 -9.47 -5.71
N TYR A 146 9.86 -9.29 -6.13
CA TYR A 146 9.04 -8.15 -5.73
C TYR A 146 7.55 -8.51 -5.70
N VAL A 147 6.80 -7.68 -5.00
CA VAL A 147 5.34 -7.71 -4.95
C VAL A 147 4.79 -6.37 -5.41
N GLN A 148 3.69 -6.39 -6.12
CA GLN A 148 2.86 -5.23 -6.40
C GLN A 148 1.59 -5.31 -5.54
N ILE A 149 1.36 -4.27 -4.76
CA ILE A 149 0.12 -4.06 -4.03
C ILE A 149 -0.72 -3.11 -4.89
N LEU A 150 -1.87 -3.57 -5.35
CA LEU A 150 -2.77 -2.83 -6.22
C LEU A 150 -4.02 -2.46 -5.42
N PHE A 151 -4.45 -1.20 -5.53
CA PHE A 151 -5.71 -0.72 -4.95
C PHE A 151 -6.60 -0.15 -6.05
N PHE A 152 -7.83 -0.63 -6.12
CA PHE A 152 -8.86 -0.25 -7.07
C PHE A 152 -9.93 0.59 -6.34
N PRO A 153 -9.91 1.93 -6.48
CA PRO A 153 -10.92 2.81 -5.86
C PRO A 153 -12.35 2.50 -6.33
N ASN A 154 -12.49 1.96 -7.52
CA ASN A 154 -13.70 1.36 -8.03
C ASN A 154 -13.41 -0.10 -8.42
N PRO A 155 -13.81 -1.12 -7.64
CA PRO A 155 -13.54 -2.53 -7.94
C PRO A 155 -14.15 -3.03 -9.26
N GLN A 156 -15.12 -2.30 -9.83
CA GLN A 156 -15.71 -2.61 -11.14
C GLN A 156 -14.86 -2.07 -12.31
N ASP A 157 -13.97 -1.13 -12.04
CA ASP A 157 -13.04 -0.56 -13.02
C ASP A 157 -11.63 -1.10 -12.78
N ASN A 158 -11.24 -2.12 -13.53
CA ASN A 158 -9.91 -2.73 -13.43
C ASN A 158 -8.80 -1.95 -14.16
N LYS A 159 -9.12 -0.82 -14.78
CA LYS A 159 -8.19 0.05 -15.52
C LYS A 159 -7.68 1.22 -14.71
N THR A 160 -8.38 1.57 -13.62
CA THR A 160 -8.03 2.69 -12.75
C THR A 160 -7.57 2.15 -11.39
N TYR A 161 -6.27 2.26 -11.09
CA TYR A 161 -5.73 1.74 -9.83
C TYR A 161 -4.48 2.49 -9.37
N LEU A 162 -4.20 2.38 -8.07
CA LEU A 162 -2.94 2.77 -7.47
C LEU A 162 -2.09 1.51 -7.27
N SER A 163 -0.78 1.62 -7.49
CA SER A 163 0.15 0.51 -7.38
C SER A 163 1.36 0.90 -6.53
N CYS A 164 1.80 0.00 -5.67
CA CYS A 164 3.08 0.11 -4.97
C CYS A 164 3.90 -1.16 -5.22
N LYS A 165 5.13 -1.00 -5.72
CA LYS A 165 6.07 -2.09 -5.95
C LYS A 165 7.07 -2.16 -4.81
N VAL A 166 7.07 -3.25 -4.06
CA VAL A 166 7.97 -3.50 -2.93
C VAL A 166 8.87 -4.69 -3.24
N TYR A 167 10.17 -4.53 -3.11
CA TYR A 167 11.14 -5.60 -3.34
C TYR A 167 11.31 -6.49 -2.11
N LYS A 168 11.65 -7.76 -2.33
CA LYS A 168 11.86 -8.75 -1.25
C LYS A 168 12.86 -8.28 -0.18
N LYS A 169 13.90 -7.57 -0.58
CA LYS A 169 14.92 -7.02 0.34
C LYS A 169 14.38 -5.98 1.32
N GLU A 170 13.21 -5.39 1.03
CA GLU A 170 12.52 -4.41 1.88
C GLU A 170 11.50 -5.08 2.81
N ALA A 171 11.24 -6.39 2.62
CA ALA A 171 10.24 -7.15 3.35
C ALA A 171 10.83 -7.88 4.56
N ASN A 172 10.03 -8.03 5.61
CA ASN A 172 10.38 -8.78 6.81
C ASN A 172 9.94 -10.24 6.69
N THR A 173 10.83 -11.16 7.06
CA THR A 173 10.43 -12.58 7.22
C THR A 173 9.77 -12.77 8.57
N ILE A 174 8.66 -13.49 8.61
CA ILE A 174 7.89 -13.77 9.83
C ILE A 174 7.68 -15.28 9.99
N ILE A 175 7.53 -15.70 11.24
CA ILE A 175 7.10 -17.06 11.57
C ILE A 175 5.57 -17.05 11.65
N ILE A 176 4.94 -17.90 10.85
CA ILE A 176 3.49 -18.09 10.84
C ILE A 176 3.18 -19.26 11.79
N THR A 177 2.56 -18.95 12.92
CA THR A 177 1.98 -19.95 13.82
C THR A 177 0.48 -20.02 13.57
N GLN A 178 -0.04 -21.23 13.37
CA GLN A 178 -1.47 -21.48 13.18
C GLN A 178 -2.17 -21.68 14.52
#